data_4c20465e014a6e0f74f8a8b7c82c7fe9
#
_entry.id   4c20465e014a6e0f74f8a8b7c82c7fe9
#
_cell.length_a   1.000
_cell.length_b   1.000
_cell.length_c   1.000
_cell.angle_alpha   90.00
_cell.angle_beta   90.00
_cell.angle_gamma   90.00
#
_symmetry.space_group_name_H-M   'P 1'
#
loop_
_entity.id
_entity.type
_entity.pdbx_description
1 polymer ?
#
loop_
_entity_poly.entity_id
_entity_poly.type
_entity_poly.pdbx_seq_one_letter_code
_entity_poly.pdbx_strand_id
1 'polypeptide(L)'
;MDQINKSKKILKILPWYMGISYGLLFYTPISTLFFTIAKNLSLSQITMLGTISTIISIISQPFILKIMKKIGNTYSVRIGAFMLLISVLCITFGNFYIIMLGFILESIAFVFNDMINIILRNNLKFLNKDNEYIKYKNKSFLLYSVLTAIIALLASYLFNLNHYLPMFFCAGSCIIISLMSLFINDVKLLSTEEIEEKSNFSKIIPKSNTIFNIILFLE
;
A
#
# COMPACT_ATOMS: atom_id res chain seq x y z
N MET A 1 -9.90 -0.51 30.57
CA MET A 1 -9.96 -1.93 30.14
C MET A 1 -10.35 -2.10 28.67
N ASP A 2 -11.20 -1.27 28.14
CA ASP A 2 -11.72 -1.37 26.75
C ASP A 2 -10.66 -1.07 25.66
N GLN A 3 -9.78 -0.07 25.85
CA GLN A 3 -8.73 0.27 24.88
C GLN A 3 -7.67 -0.82 24.73
N ILE A 4 -7.28 -1.49 25.80
CA ILE A 4 -6.31 -2.59 25.78
C ILE A 4 -6.86 -3.75 24.95
N ASN A 5 -8.15 -4.10 25.14
CA ASN A 5 -8.80 -5.16 24.38
C ASN A 5 -8.95 -4.80 22.90
N LYS A 6 -9.24 -3.53 22.57
CA LYS A 6 -9.27 -3.03 21.18
C LYS A 6 -7.89 -3.14 20.54
N SER A 7 -6.84 -2.67 21.21
CA SER A 7 -5.47 -2.74 20.69
C SER A 7 -5.02 -4.20 20.44
N LYS A 8 -5.33 -5.12 21.35
CA LYS A 8 -5.05 -6.56 21.16
C LYS A 8 -5.79 -7.15 19.96
N LYS A 9 -7.04 -6.76 19.71
CA LYS A 9 -7.81 -7.20 18.53
C LYS A 9 -7.18 -6.65 17.24
N ILE A 10 -6.79 -5.37 17.23
CA ILE A 10 -6.14 -4.74 16.09
C ILE A 10 -4.84 -5.45 15.74
N LEU A 11 -3.98 -5.76 16.73
CA LEU A 11 -2.73 -6.48 16.51
C LEU A 11 -2.92 -7.90 15.92
N LYS A 12 -4.08 -8.53 16.10
CA LYS A 12 -4.40 -9.80 15.43
C LYS A 12 -4.75 -9.62 13.95
N ILE A 13 -5.42 -8.53 13.61
CA ILE A 13 -5.88 -8.21 12.24
C ILE A 13 -4.74 -7.63 11.40
N LEU A 14 -3.86 -6.82 11.99
CA LEU A 14 -2.81 -6.09 11.29
C LEU A 14 -1.91 -6.96 10.40
N PRO A 15 -1.38 -8.13 10.83
CA PRO A 15 -0.54 -8.96 9.98
C PRO A 15 -1.27 -9.45 8.74
N TRP A 16 -2.55 -9.79 8.85
CA TRP A 16 -3.38 -10.20 7.72
C TRP A 16 -3.65 -9.05 6.76
N TYR A 17 -4.04 -7.90 7.30
CA TYR A 17 -4.23 -6.69 6.50
C TYR A 17 -2.94 -6.34 5.73
N MET A 18 -1.82 -6.24 6.43
CA MET A 18 -0.53 -5.94 5.82
C MET A 18 -0.13 -7.01 4.79
N GLY A 19 -0.33 -8.29 5.10
CA GLY A 19 0.00 -9.39 4.20
C GLY A 19 -0.79 -9.35 2.90
N ILE A 20 -2.06 -8.94 2.92
CA ILE A 20 -2.90 -8.84 1.73
C ILE A 20 -2.67 -7.51 0.99
N SER A 21 -2.36 -6.43 1.71
CA SER A 21 -2.24 -5.07 1.16
C SER A 21 -0.82 -4.69 0.71
N TYR A 22 0.19 -5.53 0.89
CA TYR A 22 1.56 -5.27 0.43
C TYR A 22 1.69 -5.12 -1.09
N GLY A 23 0.74 -5.69 -1.84
CA GLY A 23 0.68 -5.58 -3.28
C GLY A 23 -0.68 -6.03 -3.81
N LEU A 24 -0.93 -5.80 -5.08
CA LEU A 24 -2.13 -6.27 -5.76
C LEU A 24 -1.95 -7.74 -6.16
N LEU A 25 -2.31 -8.66 -5.25
CA LEU A 25 -1.94 -10.08 -5.27
C LEU A 25 -2.20 -10.78 -6.61
N PHE A 26 -3.40 -10.66 -7.18
CA PHE A 26 -3.76 -11.33 -8.44
C PHE A 26 -3.28 -10.57 -9.67
N TYR A 27 -3.07 -9.25 -9.56
CA TYR A 27 -2.65 -8.40 -10.66
C TYR A 27 -1.14 -8.51 -10.90
N THR A 28 -0.32 -8.45 -9.86
CA THR A 28 1.14 -8.41 -9.97
C THR A 28 1.72 -9.55 -10.83
N PRO A 29 1.32 -10.83 -10.67
CA PRO A 29 1.91 -11.93 -11.45
C PRO A 29 1.54 -11.91 -12.93
N ILE A 30 0.41 -11.29 -13.30
CA ILE A 30 -0.12 -11.34 -14.67
C ILE A 30 -0.14 -9.96 -15.36
N SER A 31 0.36 -8.92 -14.71
CA SER A 31 0.22 -7.53 -15.15
C SER A 31 0.64 -7.33 -16.62
N THR A 32 1.83 -7.81 -16.99
CA THR A 32 2.33 -7.69 -18.35
C THR A 32 1.45 -8.43 -19.35
N LEU A 33 1.03 -9.67 -19.05
CA LEU A 33 0.13 -10.45 -19.90
C LEU A 33 -1.23 -9.79 -20.04
N PHE A 34 -1.77 -9.25 -18.95
CA PHE A 34 -3.05 -8.55 -18.97
C PHE A 34 -3.01 -7.32 -19.89
N PHE A 35 -1.97 -6.51 -19.79
CA PHE A 35 -1.87 -5.33 -20.66
C PHE A 35 -1.57 -5.66 -22.10
N THR A 36 -0.72 -6.65 -22.37
CA THR A 36 -0.39 -7.00 -23.76
C THR A 36 -1.52 -7.76 -24.45
N ILE A 37 -2.16 -8.73 -23.78
CA ILE A 37 -3.16 -9.61 -24.38
C ILE A 37 -4.58 -9.05 -24.24
N ALA A 38 -4.99 -8.64 -23.02
CA ALA A 38 -6.36 -8.20 -22.78
C ALA A 38 -6.58 -6.72 -23.15
N LYS A 39 -5.55 -5.88 -23.05
CA LYS A 39 -5.64 -4.43 -23.36
C LYS A 39 -4.96 -4.03 -24.65
N ASN A 40 -4.26 -4.96 -25.33
CA ASN A 40 -3.52 -4.70 -26.58
C ASN A 40 -2.53 -3.52 -26.47
N LEU A 41 -1.91 -3.33 -25.31
CA LEU A 41 -0.89 -2.30 -25.09
C LEU A 41 0.49 -2.82 -25.48
N SER A 42 1.29 -1.96 -26.11
CA SER A 42 2.69 -2.27 -26.39
C SER A 42 3.53 -2.22 -25.10
N LEU A 43 4.66 -2.92 -25.07
CA LEU A 43 5.60 -2.89 -23.94
C LEU A 43 6.06 -1.46 -23.64
N SER A 44 6.27 -0.64 -24.67
CA SER A 44 6.62 0.78 -24.51
C SER A 44 5.53 1.57 -23.77
N GLN A 45 4.25 1.34 -24.10
CA GLN A 45 3.13 1.98 -23.41
C GLN A 45 3.05 1.54 -21.95
N ILE A 46 3.27 0.25 -21.66
CA ILE A 46 3.27 -0.29 -20.30
C ILE A 46 4.40 0.34 -19.46
N THR A 47 5.60 0.41 -20.01
CA THR A 47 6.75 1.05 -19.37
C THR A 47 6.49 2.54 -19.12
N MET A 48 5.91 3.24 -20.10
CA MET A 48 5.53 4.65 -19.98
C MET A 48 4.53 4.87 -18.82
N LEU A 49 3.50 4.01 -18.69
CA LEU A 49 2.55 4.07 -17.57
C LEU A 49 3.25 3.92 -16.22
N GLY A 50 4.14 2.94 -16.08
CA GLY A 50 4.92 2.74 -14.86
C GLY A 50 5.84 3.92 -14.54
N THR A 51 6.53 4.47 -15.54
CA THR A 51 7.42 5.61 -15.37
C THR A 51 6.66 6.86 -14.93
N ILE A 52 5.56 7.19 -15.60
CA ILE A 52 4.73 8.36 -15.24
C ILE A 52 4.19 8.22 -13.82
N SER A 53 3.65 7.05 -13.45
CA SER A 53 3.11 6.83 -12.11
C SER A 53 4.19 6.97 -11.03
N THR A 54 5.39 6.47 -11.28
CA THR A 54 6.53 6.59 -10.36
C THR A 54 6.94 8.06 -10.17
N ILE A 55 7.08 8.83 -11.25
CA ILE A 55 7.43 10.25 -11.19
C ILE A 55 6.37 11.01 -10.39
N ILE A 56 5.08 10.79 -10.68
CA ILE A 56 3.98 11.44 -9.97
C ILE A 56 3.97 11.05 -8.49
N SER A 57 4.24 9.78 -8.18
CA SER A 57 4.34 9.29 -6.80
C SER A 57 5.42 10.06 -6.02
N ILE A 58 6.62 10.20 -6.58
CA ILE A 58 7.73 10.92 -5.94
C ILE A 58 7.37 12.38 -5.70
N ILE A 59 6.82 13.06 -6.72
CA ILE A 59 6.46 14.47 -6.63
C ILE A 59 5.31 14.69 -5.63
N SER A 60 4.32 13.80 -5.61
CA SER A 60 3.14 13.92 -4.75
C SER A 60 3.41 13.57 -3.29
N GLN A 61 4.44 12.77 -2.99
CA GLN A 61 4.73 12.27 -1.65
C GLN A 61 4.77 13.36 -0.56
N PRO A 62 5.47 14.50 -0.70
CA PRO A 62 5.48 15.53 0.34
C PRO A 62 4.11 16.18 0.56
N PHE A 63 3.27 16.28 -0.48
CA PHE A 63 1.91 16.80 -0.36
C PHE A 63 1.00 15.82 0.35
N ILE A 64 1.10 14.53 0.00
CA ILE A 64 0.34 13.45 0.63
C ILE A 64 0.69 13.36 2.12
N LEU A 65 1.98 13.44 2.48
CA LEU A 65 2.42 13.46 3.88
C LEU A 65 1.82 14.62 4.67
N LYS A 66 1.68 15.82 4.08
CA LYS A 66 0.99 16.96 4.73
C LYS A 66 -0.48 16.67 4.96
N ILE A 67 -1.15 16.05 3.99
CA ILE A 67 -2.56 15.66 4.11
C ILE A 67 -2.72 14.62 5.23
N MET A 68 -1.89 13.57 5.23
CA MET A 68 -1.93 12.50 6.22
C MET A 68 -1.75 13.01 7.65
N LYS A 69 -0.87 14.00 7.87
CA LYS A 69 -0.71 14.66 9.17
C LYS A 69 -1.98 15.34 9.65
N LYS A 70 -2.81 15.86 8.74
CA LYS A 70 -4.08 16.52 9.09
C LYS A 70 -5.21 15.55 9.39
N ILE A 71 -5.33 14.50 8.56
CA ILE A 71 -6.44 13.53 8.67
C ILE A 71 -6.16 12.41 9.67
N GLY A 72 -4.88 12.16 10.02
CA GLY A 72 -4.45 11.12 10.93
C GLY A 72 -4.28 9.74 10.29
N ASN A 73 -3.56 8.84 10.98
CA ASN A 73 -3.12 7.56 10.44
C ASN A 73 -4.29 6.64 10.06
N THR A 74 -5.31 6.55 10.91
CA THR A 74 -6.49 5.70 10.69
C THR A 74 -7.22 6.05 9.39
N TYR A 75 -7.51 7.33 9.19
CA TYR A 75 -8.21 7.78 7.97
C TYR A 75 -7.32 7.65 6.74
N SER A 76 -6.02 7.87 6.87
CA SER A 76 -5.07 7.67 5.78
C SER A 76 -5.11 6.23 5.25
N VAL A 77 -5.03 5.23 6.14
CA VAL A 77 -5.11 3.82 5.75
C VAL A 77 -6.44 3.50 5.07
N ARG A 78 -7.57 4.02 5.57
CA ARG A 78 -8.88 3.83 4.94
C ARG A 78 -8.96 4.43 3.55
N ILE A 79 -8.52 5.67 3.39
CA ILE A 79 -8.46 6.35 2.08
C ILE A 79 -7.59 5.56 1.12
N GLY A 80 -6.39 5.13 1.54
CA GLY A 80 -5.50 4.30 0.73
C GLY A 80 -6.17 3.00 0.27
N ALA A 81 -6.86 2.29 1.17
CA ALA A 81 -7.56 1.05 0.84
C ALA A 81 -8.68 1.26 -0.20
N PHE A 82 -9.49 2.32 -0.06
CA PHE A 82 -10.53 2.65 -1.05
C PHE A 82 -9.95 3.12 -2.38
N MET A 83 -8.85 3.89 -2.35
CA MET A 83 -8.16 4.30 -3.57
C MET A 83 -7.58 3.12 -4.34
N LEU A 84 -7.05 2.09 -3.65
CA LEU A 84 -6.61 0.85 -4.30
C LEU A 84 -7.75 0.16 -5.04
N LEU A 85 -8.93 0.08 -4.46
CA LEU A 85 -10.10 -0.50 -5.12
C LEU A 85 -10.47 0.28 -6.39
N ILE A 86 -10.54 1.61 -6.32
CA ILE A 86 -10.83 2.46 -7.47
C ILE A 86 -9.75 2.29 -8.54
N SER A 87 -8.48 2.24 -8.16
CA SER A 87 -7.34 2.01 -9.06
C SER A 87 -7.51 0.72 -9.85
N VAL A 88 -7.79 -0.40 -9.18
CA VAL A 88 -8.00 -1.71 -9.83
C VAL A 88 -9.18 -1.68 -10.79
N LEU A 89 -10.28 -0.99 -10.46
CA LEU A 89 -11.41 -0.82 -11.37
C LEU A 89 -11.03 0.01 -12.60
N CYS A 90 -10.28 1.10 -12.43
CA CYS A 90 -9.77 1.90 -13.54
C CYS A 90 -8.84 1.08 -14.45
N ILE A 91 -7.95 0.28 -13.89
CA ILE A 91 -7.05 -0.59 -14.66
C ILE A 91 -7.83 -1.68 -15.39
N THR A 92 -8.85 -2.27 -14.76
CA THR A 92 -9.62 -3.38 -15.32
C THR A 92 -10.50 -2.94 -16.48
N PHE A 93 -11.23 -1.84 -16.33
CA PHE A 93 -12.26 -1.44 -17.30
C PHE A 93 -11.84 -0.25 -18.19
N GLY A 94 -10.77 0.46 -17.83
CA GLY A 94 -10.36 1.69 -18.48
C GLY A 94 -9.75 1.49 -19.89
N ASN A 95 -9.77 2.57 -20.66
CA ASN A 95 -8.90 2.78 -21.81
C ASN A 95 -7.51 3.26 -21.34
N PHE A 96 -6.58 3.52 -22.26
CA PHE A 96 -5.21 3.92 -21.95
C PHE A 96 -5.10 5.07 -20.92
N TYR A 97 -5.89 6.13 -21.08
CA TYR A 97 -5.86 7.29 -20.18
C TYR A 97 -6.44 6.98 -18.79
N ILE A 98 -7.50 6.16 -18.74
CA ILE A 98 -8.10 5.72 -17.46
C ILE A 98 -7.16 4.74 -16.76
N ILE A 99 -6.48 3.86 -17.48
CA ILE A 99 -5.44 2.97 -16.94
C ILE A 99 -4.31 3.82 -16.34
N MET A 100 -3.85 4.87 -17.03
CA MET A 100 -2.84 5.79 -16.52
C MET A 100 -3.28 6.44 -15.20
N LEU A 101 -4.53 6.89 -15.12
CA LEU A 101 -5.11 7.42 -13.89
C LEU A 101 -5.17 6.34 -12.78
N GLY A 102 -5.49 5.10 -13.15
CA GLY A 102 -5.43 3.95 -12.24
C GLY A 102 -4.04 3.75 -11.65
N PHE A 103 -2.98 3.78 -12.45
CA PHE A 103 -1.59 3.67 -11.97
C PHE A 103 -1.19 4.80 -11.02
N ILE A 104 -1.62 6.03 -11.31
CA ILE A 104 -1.38 7.17 -10.44
C ILE A 104 -2.09 7.00 -9.10
N LEU A 105 -3.38 6.60 -9.13
CA LEU A 105 -4.15 6.33 -7.92
C LEU A 105 -3.55 5.20 -7.09
N GLU A 106 -3.08 4.13 -7.72
CA GLU A 106 -2.39 3.02 -7.07
C GLU A 106 -1.16 3.49 -6.31
N SER A 107 -0.29 4.26 -6.97
CA SER A 107 0.93 4.78 -6.38
C SER A 107 0.65 5.67 -5.17
N ILE A 108 -0.34 6.56 -5.27
CA ILE A 108 -0.78 7.43 -4.17
C ILE A 108 -1.38 6.59 -3.03
N ALA A 109 -2.19 5.60 -3.36
CA ALA A 109 -2.84 4.72 -2.39
C ALA A 109 -1.83 3.95 -1.55
N PHE A 110 -0.73 3.47 -2.13
CA PHE A 110 0.33 2.80 -1.37
C PHE A 110 0.99 3.73 -0.36
N VAL A 111 1.24 5.00 -0.72
CA VAL A 111 1.77 6.00 0.24
C VAL A 111 0.81 6.19 1.42
N PHE A 112 -0.50 6.28 1.18
CA PHE A 112 -1.50 6.36 2.25
C PHE A 112 -1.53 5.09 3.10
N ASN A 113 -1.39 3.93 2.48
CA ASN A 113 -1.44 2.64 3.16
C ASN A 113 -0.21 2.39 4.05
N ASP A 114 0.92 3.01 3.77
CA ASP A 114 2.14 2.90 4.59
C ASP A 114 1.96 3.39 6.03
N MET A 115 0.93 4.21 6.30
CA MET A 115 0.57 4.61 7.67
C MET A 115 0.19 3.43 8.56
N ILE A 116 -0.08 2.27 8.00
CA ILE A 116 -0.33 1.03 8.75
C ILE A 116 0.88 0.64 9.61
N ASN A 117 2.10 0.95 9.17
CA ASN A 117 3.32 0.69 9.93
C ASN A 117 3.37 1.54 11.21
N ILE A 118 2.88 2.78 11.15
CA ILE A 118 2.79 3.68 12.31
C ILE A 118 1.71 3.17 13.26
N ILE A 119 0.54 2.77 12.75
CA ILE A 119 -0.53 2.19 13.57
C ILE A 119 -0.05 0.93 14.29
N LEU A 120 0.69 0.06 13.61
CA LEU A 120 1.28 -1.12 14.24
C LEU A 120 2.20 -0.73 15.40
N ARG A 121 3.10 0.22 15.17
CA ARG A 121 4.06 0.68 16.17
C ARG A 121 3.36 1.32 17.36
N ASN A 122 2.38 2.20 17.13
CA ASN A 122 1.62 2.87 18.18
C ASN A 122 0.85 1.87 19.06
N ASN A 123 0.19 0.88 18.44
CA ASN A 123 -0.53 -0.15 19.20
C ASN A 123 0.42 -1.05 20.00
N LEU A 124 1.62 -1.36 19.50
CA LEU A 124 2.63 -2.12 20.23
C LEU A 124 3.20 -1.31 21.40
N LYS A 125 3.55 -0.03 21.19
CA LYS A 125 3.99 0.88 22.27
C LYS A 125 2.94 0.99 23.37
N PHE A 126 1.68 1.17 23.01
CA PHE A 126 0.59 1.24 23.98
C PHE A 126 0.48 0.00 24.87
N LEU A 127 0.87 -1.17 24.37
CA LEU A 127 0.86 -2.44 25.11
C LEU A 127 2.22 -2.77 25.73
N ASN A 128 3.21 -1.85 25.70
CA ASN A 128 4.59 -2.07 26.16
C ASN A 128 5.28 -3.27 25.46
N LYS A 129 5.04 -3.44 24.13
CA LYS A 129 5.52 -4.55 23.31
C LYS A 129 6.33 -4.07 22.09
N ASP A 130 7.01 -2.94 22.20
CA ASP A 130 7.78 -2.32 21.12
C ASP A 130 8.80 -3.29 20.49
N ASN A 131 9.41 -4.14 21.32
CA ASN A 131 10.37 -5.16 20.88
C ASN A 131 9.76 -6.20 19.91
N GLU A 132 8.44 -6.34 19.86
CA GLU A 132 7.76 -7.28 18.98
C GLU A 132 7.49 -6.70 17.57
N TYR A 133 7.81 -5.43 17.28
CA TYR A 133 7.51 -4.78 16.00
C TYR A 133 8.04 -5.58 14.79
N ILE A 134 9.32 -5.97 14.84
CA ILE A 134 9.96 -6.75 13.77
C ILE A 134 9.27 -8.10 13.59
N LYS A 135 8.86 -8.75 14.67
CA LYS A 135 8.14 -10.04 14.65
C LYS A 135 6.80 -9.91 13.89
N TYR A 136 6.02 -8.87 14.17
CA TYR A 136 4.74 -8.62 13.48
C TYR A 136 4.96 -8.29 12.00
N LYS A 137 5.98 -7.47 11.69
CA LYS A 137 6.31 -7.12 10.31
C LYS A 137 6.78 -8.32 9.50
N ASN A 138 7.64 -9.16 10.07
CA ASN A 138 8.11 -10.39 9.44
C ASN A 138 6.95 -11.39 9.21
N LYS A 139 6.03 -11.50 10.17
CA LYS A 139 4.82 -12.31 10.00
C LYS A 139 3.96 -11.83 8.84
N SER A 140 3.78 -10.53 8.69
CA SER A 140 3.03 -9.93 7.57
C SER A 140 3.72 -10.21 6.23
N PHE A 141 5.04 -10.04 6.19
CA PHE A 141 5.83 -10.31 4.98
C PHE A 141 5.80 -11.78 4.58
N LEU A 142 5.90 -12.69 5.55
CA LEU A 142 5.79 -14.13 5.31
C LEU A 142 4.40 -14.49 4.75
N LEU A 143 3.34 -13.93 5.33
CA LEU A 143 1.97 -14.10 4.81
C LEU A 143 1.87 -13.61 3.36
N TYR A 144 2.38 -12.41 3.06
CA TYR A 144 2.42 -11.88 1.71
C TYR A 144 3.15 -12.81 0.75
N SER A 145 4.35 -13.30 1.12
CA SER A 145 5.17 -14.16 0.28
C SER A 145 4.47 -15.49 -0.04
N VAL A 146 3.86 -16.11 0.98
CA VAL A 146 3.12 -17.37 0.80
C VAL A 146 1.87 -17.15 -0.08
N LEU A 147 1.11 -16.09 0.20
CA LEU A 147 -0.07 -15.76 -0.60
C LEU A 147 0.31 -15.47 -2.05
N THR A 148 1.38 -14.68 -2.28
CA THR A 148 1.84 -14.34 -3.63
C THR A 148 2.26 -15.60 -4.40
N ALA A 149 2.97 -16.53 -3.77
CA ALA A 149 3.38 -17.78 -4.42
C ALA A 149 2.17 -18.64 -4.85
N ILE A 150 1.18 -18.80 -3.97
CA ILE A 150 -0.05 -19.57 -4.27
C ILE A 150 -0.86 -18.85 -5.36
N ILE A 151 -1.05 -17.55 -5.20
CA ILE A 151 -1.86 -16.73 -6.11
C ILE A 151 -1.21 -16.62 -7.50
N ALA A 152 0.12 -16.61 -7.61
CA ALA A 152 0.79 -16.59 -8.91
C ALA A 152 0.40 -17.80 -9.78
N LEU A 153 0.33 -18.99 -9.18
CA LEU A 153 -0.13 -20.21 -9.87
C LEU A 153 -1.61 -20.11 -10.24
N LEU A 154 -2.45 -19.69 -9.29
CA LEU A 154 -3.88 -19.52 -9.52
C LEU A 154 -4.18 -18.44 -10.56
N ALA A 155 -3.47 -17.30 -10.53
CA ALA A 155 -3.69 -16.20 -11.44
C ALA A 155 -3.38 -16.59 -12.89
N SER A 156 -2.31 -17.38 -13.12
CA SER A 156 -2.00 -17.92 -14.45
C SER A 156 -3.09 -18.85 -14.97
N TYR A 157 -3.59 -19.75 -14.13
CA TYR A 157 -4.69 -20.65 -14.50
C TYR A 157 -5.99 -19.86 -14.82
N LEU A 158 -6.36 -18.91 -13.96
CA LEU A 158 -7.54 -18.06 -14.15
C LEU A 158 -7.42 -17.21 -15.44
N PHE A 159 -6.22 -16.71 -15.75
CA PHE A 159 -5.99 -15.93 -16.94
C PHE A 159 -6.22 -16.75 -18.23
N ASN A 160 -5.85 -18.02 -18.23
CA ASN A 160 -6.11 -18.92 -19.36
C ASN A 160 -7.60 -19.22 -19.54
N LEU A 161 -8.40 -19.22 -18.47
CA LEU A 161 -9.85 -19.38 -18.57
C LEU A 161 -10.52 -18.11 -19.11
N ASN A 162 -10.16 -16.96 -18.56
CA ASN A 162 -10.61 -15.66 -19.03
C ASN A 162 -9.61 -14.59 -18.58
N HIS A 163 -9.15 -13.76 -19.50
CA HIS A 163 -8.14 -12.74 -19.28
C HIS A 163 -8.50 -11.71 -18.18
N TYR A 164 -9.79 -11.50 -17.90
CA TYR A 164 -10.29 -10.59 -16.88
C TYR A 164 -10.51 -11.24 -15.51
N LEU A 165 -10.59 -12.57 -15.42
CA LEU A 165 -10.85 -13.27 -14.14
C LEU A 165 -9.88 -12.89 -13.02
N PRO A 166 -8.55 -12.89 -13.22
CA PRO A 166 -7.63 -12.50 -12.16
C PRO A 166 -7.87 -11.07 -11.66
N MET A 167 -8.28 -10.15 -12.54
CA MET A 167 -8.58 -8.77 -12.16
C MET A 167 -9.84 -8.67 -11.30
N PHE A 168 -10.86 -9.50 -11.53
CA PHE A 168 -12.02 -9.58 -10.64
C PHE A 168 -11.65 -10.11 -9.26
N PHE A 169 -10.79 -11.13 -9.18
CA PHE A 169 -10.27 -11.60 -7.89
C PHE A 169 -9.39 -10.55 -7.20
N CYS A 170 -8.62 -9.78 -7.97
CA CYS A 170 -7.88 -8.64 -7.45
C CYS A 170 -8.82 -7.57 -6.87
N ALA A 171 -9.88 -7.20 -7.57
CA ALA A 171 -10.90 -6.28 -7.04
C ALA A 171 -11.57 -6.83 -5.77
N GLY A 172 -11.86 -8.14 -5.74
CA GLY A 172 -12.37 -8.83 -4.54
C GLY A 172 -11.41 -8.72 -3.35
N SER A 173 -10.11 -8.89 -3.56
CA SER A 173 -9.11 -8.70 -2.52
C SER A 173 -9.03 -7.25 -2.03
N CYS A 174 -9.17 -6.26 -2.93
CA CYS A 174 -9.23 -4.85 -2.57
C CYS A 174 -10.49 -4.51 -1.76
N ILE A 175 -11.62 -5.15 -2.04
CA ILE A 175 -12.84 -5.01 -1.21
C ILE A 175 -12.56 -5.54 0.20
N ILE A 176 -11.94 -6.72 0.33
CA ILE A 176 -11.57 -7.28 1.64
C ILE A 176 -10.64 -6.32 2.39
N ILE A 177 -9.60 -5.78 1.73
CA ILE A 177 -8.68 -4.78 2.31
C ILE A 177 -9.46 -3.55 2.78
N SER A 178 -10.37 -3.03 1.96
CA SER A 178 -11.19 -1.86 2.29
C SER A 178 -12.07 -2.11 3.51
N LEU A 179 -12.72 -3.27 3.59
CA LEU A 179 -13.53 -3.66 4.74
C LEU A 179 -12.68 -3.85 6.00
N MET A 180 -11.52 -4.51 5.89
CA MET A 180 -10.60 -4.68 7.02
C MET A 180 -10.08 -3.34 7.54
N SER A 181 -9.85 -2.36 6.66
CA SER A 181 -9.38 -1.02 7.03
C SER A 181 -10.34 -0.29 7.97
N LEU A 182 -11.64 -0.57 7.89
CA LEU A 182 -12.66 0.04 8.76
C LEU A 182 -12.52 -0.39 10.23
N PHE A 183 -11.99 -1.61 10.46
CA PHE A 183 -11.77 -2.14 11.81
C PHE A 183 -10.41 -1.73 12.41
N ILE A 184 -9.53 -1.13 11.61
CA ILE A 184 -8.22 -0.69 12.06
C ILE A 184 -8.35 0.73 12.62
N ASN A 185 -7.85 0.93 13.84
CA ASN A 185 -7.82 2.22 14.51
C ASN A 185 -6.43 2.44 15.14
N ASP A 186 -5.98 3.67 15.10
CA ASP A 186 -4.77 4.10 15.81
C ASP A 186 -5.09 4.40 17.27
N VAL A 187 -4.12 4.16 18.14
CA VAL A 187 -4.20 4.54 19.56
C VAL A 187 -3.54 5.91 19.69
N LYS A 188 -4.27 6.89 20.25
CA LYS A 188 -3.66 8.16 20.62
C LYS A 188 -2.70 7.92 21.78
N LEU A 189 -1.41 7.93 21.52
CA LEU A 189 -0.39 8.00 22.56
C LEU A 189 -0.44 9.42 23.14
N LEU A 190 -0.55 9.53 24.46
CA LEU A 190 -0.53 10.82 25.16
C LEU A 190 0.83 11.52 24.94
N SER A 191 0.78 12.63 24.44
CA SER A 191 1.53 13.63 23.72
C SER A 191 2.86 14.18 24.26
N THR A 192 3.69 13.51 24.95
CA THR A 192 5.07 13.98 25.20
C THR A 192 6.05 13.59 24.07
N GLU A 193 5.80 12.49 23.38
CA GLU A 193 6.67 11.97 22.32
C GLU A 193 6.32 12.52 20.90
N GLU A 194 5.11 13.06 20.69
CA GLU A 194 4.72 13.66 19.40
C GLU A 194 5.58 14.86 19.01
N ILE A 195 6.14 15.57 19.98
CA ILE A 195 6.99 16.75 19.76
C ILE A 195 8.40 16.32 19.34
N GLU A 196 8.94 15.26 19.92
CA GLU A 196 10.28 14.75 19.56
C GLU A 196 10.27 13.97 18.23
N GLU A 197 9.25 13.18 17.93
CA GLU A 197 9.12 12.52 16.63
C GLU A 197 8.89 13.54 15.49
N LYS A 198 8.13 14.61 15.73
CA LYS A 198 7.99 15.71 14.75
C LYS A 198 9.33 16.39 14.47
N SER A 199 10.18 16.55 15.48
CA SER A 199 11.52 17.14 15.30
C SER A 199 12.49 16.19 14.58
N ASN A 200 12.40 14.89 14.83
CA ASN A 200 13.26 13.89 14.20
C ASN A 200 12.83 13.56 12.77
N PHE A 201 11.53 13.57 12.44
CA PHE A 201 11.06 13.40 11.06
C PHE A 201 11.46 14.57 10.15
N SER A 202 11.53 15.79 10.70
CA SER A 202 12.05 16.95 9.95
C SER A 202 13.57 16.87 9.69
N LYS A 203 14.29 16.08 10.47
CA LYS A 203 15.74 15.81 10.28
C LYS A 203 16.04 14.66 9.31
N ILE A 204 15.06 13.77 9.05
CA ILE A 204 15.18 12.61 8.16
C ILE A 204 14.85 12.97 6.69
N ILE A 205 14.23 14.13 6.45
CA ILE A 205 14.13 14.66 5.09
C ILE A 205 15.54 15.07 4.69
N PRO A 206 16.23 14.37 3.77
CA PRO A 206 17.55 14.79 3.34
C PRO A 206 17.41 16.21 2.77
N LYS A 207 18.27 17.12 3.28
CA LYS A 207 18.41 18.43 2.67
C LYS A 207 18.66 18.21 1.17
N SER A 208 18.09 19.04 0.35
CA SER A 208 18.10 19.04 -1.13
C SER A 208 19.39 18.50 -1.80
N ASN A 209 20.53 18.61 -1.16
CA ASN A 209 21.82 18.12 -1.67
C ASN A 209 21.97 16.59 -1.68
N THR A 210 21.16 15.83 -0.92
CA THR A 210 21.31 14.37 -0.86
C THR A 210 20.59 13.70 -2.02
N ILE A 211 19.52 14.32 -2.54
CA ILE A 211 18.82 13.84 -3.75
C ILE A 211 19.72 13.99 -4.97
N PHE A 212 20.50 15.07 -5.05
CA PHE A 212 21.47 15.30 -6.12
C PHE A 212 22.60 14.24 -6.13
N ASN A 213 23.08 13.84 -4.95
CA ASN A 213 24.11 12.82 -4.83
C ASN A 213 23.63 11.39 -5.13
N ILE A 214 22.34 11.08 -4.92
CA ILE A 214 21.77 9.77 -5.30
C ILE A 214 21.62 9.65 -6.82
N ILE A 215 21.30 10.73 -7.51
CA ILE A 215 21.21 10.76 -8.98
C ILE A 215 22.61 10.59 -9.61
N LEU A 216 23.65 11.15 -8.99
CA LEU A 216 25.05 11.05 -9.47
C LEU A 216 25.68 9.66 -9.24
N PHE A 217 25.06 8.80 -8.42
CA PHE A 217 25.56 7.43 -8.15
C PHE A 217 24.90 6.37 -9.06
N LEU A 218 23.98 6.78 -9.94
CA LEU A 218 23.24 5.91 -10.88
C LEU A 218 23.70 6.13 -12.35
N GLU A 219 24.72 6.94 -12.59
CA GLU A 219 25.50 6.99 -13.84
C GLU A 219 26.77 6.12 -13.73
#